data_5377193b84ea111b178ddf467e3be7b4
#
_entry.id   5377193b84ea111b178ddf467e3be7b4
#
_cell.length_a   1.000
_cell.length_b   1.000
_cell.length_c   1.000
_cell.angle_alpha   90.00
_cell.angle_beta   90.00
_cell.angle_gamma   90.00
#
_symmetry.space_group_name_H-M   'P 1'
#
loop_
_entity.id
_entity.type
_entity.pdbx_description
1 polymer ?
#
loop_
_entity_poly.entity_id
_entity_poly.type
_entity_poly.pdbx_seq_one_letter_code
_entity_poly.pdbx_strand_id
1 'polypeptide(L)'
;MLIDLTKRSGSPYKLEAAKHLTLATFYSFSLARHNVATDQEVRTGRKDELYGAFVELVRRHFRISHDVAFYADKLCVTVKYLSQVVKEKSGTPALEFIEQYVITECKALLLSTRMSIQQIADELHFPSQSVFGKYFKRVTGVSPREYRNRM
;
A
#
# COMPACT_ATOMS: atom_id res chain seq x y z
N MET A 1 45.45 -9.99 -10.41
CA MET A 1 45.88 -11.40 -10.70
C MET A 1 45.38 -11.92 -12.04
N LEU A 2 44.56 -11.20 -12.79
CA LEU A 2 44.07 -11.58 -14.13
C LEU A 2 44.89 -11.06 -15.31
N ILE A 3 45.88 -10.18 -15.06
CA ILE A 3 46.60 -9.46 -16.12
C ILE A 3 47.88 -10.17 -16.56
N ASP A 4 48.34 -11.18 -15.82
CA ASP A 4 49.65 -11.79 -16.08
C ASP A 4 49.62 -13.05 -16.95
N LEU A 5 48.44 -13.52 -17.31
CA LEU A 5 48.24 -14.75 -18.15
C LEU A 5 48.40 -14.50 -19.67
N THR A 6 48.45 -13.22 -20.09
CA THR A 6 48.49 -12.88 -21.52
C THR A 6 49.89 -12.73 -22.08
N LYS A 7 50.94 -12.69 -21.25
CA LYS A 7 52.33 -12.38 -21.66
C LYS A 7 53.24 -13.57 -21.92
N ARG A 8 52.80 -14.82 -21.74
CA ARG A 8 53.62 -16.00 -22.10
C ARG A 8 53.00 -16.83 -23.20
N SER A 9 53.62 -16.71 -24.36
CA SER A 9 53.74 -17.70 -25.47
C SER A 9 52.62 -18.70 -25.72
N GLY A 10 51.89 -18.55 -26.81
CA GLY A 10 51.45 -19.56 -27.78
C GLY A 10 50.86 -20.90 -27.32
N SER A 11 50.24 -21.05 -26.14
CA SER A 11 49.58 -22.31 -25.79
C SER A 11 48.12 -22.31 -26.29
N PRO A 12 47.69 -23.33 -27.06
CA PRO A 12 46.30 -23.41 -27.54
C PRO A 12 45.25 -23.46 -26.43
N TYR A 13 45.66 -23.85 -25.23
CA TYR A 13 44.78 -23.89 -24.06
C TYR A 13 44.41 -22.51 -23.47
N LYS A 14 45.14 -21.43 -23.78
CA LYS A 14 44.84 -20.11 -23.28
C LYS A 14 43.57 -19.53 -23.86
N LEU A 15 43.33 -19.72 -25.15
CA LEU A 15 42.13 -19.24 -25.82
C LEU A 15 40.91 -20.02 -25.31
N GLU A 16 41.02 -21.30 -25.06
CA GLU A 16 39.96 -22.13 -24.51
C GLU A 16 39.69 -21.73 -23.03
N ALA A 17 40.71 -21.52 -22.22
CA ALA A 17 40.55 -21.06 -20.85
C ALA A 17 39.85 -19.69 -20.79
N ALA A 18 40.21 -18.77 -21.69
CA ALA A 18 39.55 -17.46 -21.78
C ALA A 18 38.07 -17.58 -22.16
N LYS A 19 37.73 -18.45 -23.14
CA LYS A 19 36.33 -18.71 -23.51
C LYS A 19 35.52 -19.26 -22.34
N HIS A 20 36.02 -20.22 -21.60
CA HIS A 20 35.34 -20.82 -20.46
C HIS A 20 35.16 -19.83 -19.32
N LEU A 21 36.15 -18.97 -19.04
CA LEU A 21 36.04 -17.90 -18.05
C LEU A 21 34.99 -16.88 -18.45
N THR A 22 34.95 -16.45 -19.72
CA THR A 22 33.96 -15.50 -20.22
C THR A 22 32.54 -16.10 -20.15
N LEU A 23 32.41 -17.38 -20.51
CA LEU A 23 31.14 -18.09 -20.45
C LEU A 23 30.65 -18.24 -18.99
N ALA A 24 31.54 -18.61 -18.07
CA ALA A 24 31.23 -18.73 -16.64
C ALA A 24 30.79 -17.39 -16.02
N THR A 25 31.47 -16.27 -16.35
CA THR A 25 31.07 -14.96 -15.91
C THR A 25 29.71 -14.51 -16.48
N PHE A 26 29.45 -14.83 -17.75
CA PHE A 26 28.15 -14.55 -18.38
C PHE A 26 27.01 -15.33 -17.71
N TYR A 27 27.20 -16.63 -17.45
CA TYR A 27 26.20 -17.46 -16.75
C TYR A 27 25.98 -16.98 -15.31
N SER A 28 27.05 -16.64 -14.58
CA SER A 28 26.93 -16.10 -13.22
C SER A 28 26.17 -14.79 -13.17
N PHE A 29 26.41 -13.91 -14.14
CA PHE A 29 25.68 -12.64 -14.27
C PHE A 29 24.20 -12.85 -14.65
N SER A 30 23.93 -13.77 -15.57
CA SER A 30 22.57 -14.12 -15.98
C SER A 30 21.77 -14.74 -14.84
N LEU A 31 22.40 -15.61 -14.05
CA LEU A 31 21.76 -16.22 -12.87
C LEU A 31 21.47 -15.17 -11.77
N ALA A 32 22.41 -14.25 -11.52
CA ALA A 32 22.20 -13.16 -10.58
C ALA A 32 21.04 -12.24 -11.00
N ARG A 33 20.94 -11.92 -12.29
CA ARG A 33 19.80 -11.15 -12.82
C ARG A 33 18.46 -11.87 -12.69
N HIS A 34 18.44 -13.18 -12.95
CA HIS A 34 17.21 -13.98 -12.83
C HIS A 34 16.72 -14.03 -11.38
N ASN A 35 17.62 -14.22 -10.42
CA ASN A 35 17.28 -14.22 -9.00
C ASN A 35 16.78 -12.86 -8.50
N VAL A 36 17.32 -11.74 -9.00
CA VAL A 36 16.84 -10.38 -8.66
C VAL A 36 15.45 -10.13 -9.27
N ALA A 37 15.20 -10.56 -10.50
CA ALA A 37 13.90 -10.40 -11.15
C ALA A 37 12.80 -11.21 -10.44
N THR A 38 13.07 -12.48 -10.10
CA THR A 38 12.10 -13.31 -9.36
C THR A 38 11.81 -12.79 -7.96
N ASP A 39 12.80 -12.26 -7.24
CA ASP A 39 12.60 -11.67 -5.90
C ASP A 39 11.76 -10.38 -5.99
N GLN A 40 11.92 -9.61 -7.07
CA GLN A 40 11.14 -8.40 -7.32
C GLN A 40 9.68 -8.74 -7.70
N GLU A 41 9.44 -9.75 -8.51
CA GLU A 41 8.10 -10.22 -8.87
C GLU A 41 7.35 -10.77 -7.65
N VAL A 42 8.01 -11.57 -6.82
CA VAL A 42 7.43 -12.09 -5.57
C VAL A 42 7.10 -10.97 -4.59
N ARG A 43 7.97 -9.97 -4.44
CA ARG A 43 7.70 -8.79 -3.58
C ARG A 43 6.56 -7.94 -4.10
N THR A 44 6.44 -7.79 -5.42
CA THR A 44 5.35 -7.03 -6.03
C THR A 44 4.02 -7.77 -5.84
N GLY A 45 3.97 -9.07 -6.09
CA GLY A 45 2.78 -9.89 -5.84
C GLY A 45 2.31 -9.82 -4.39
N ARG A 46 3.23 -9.91 -3.42
CA ARG A 46 2.91 -9.80 -1.99
C ARG A 46 2.35 -8.43 -1.60
N LYS A 47 2.83 -7.36 -2.22
CA LYS A 47 2.28 -6.01 -2.00
C LYS A 47 0.88 -5.88 -2.61
N ASP A 48 0.63 -6.48 -3.76
CA ASP A 48 -0.68 -6.47 -4.39
C ASP A 48 -1.71 -7.24 -3.57
N GLU A 49 -1.35 -8.40 -3.03
CA GLU A 49 -2.16 -9.18 -2.10
C GLU A 49 -2.47 -8.39 -0.83
N LEU A 50 -1.46 -7.76 -0.22
CA LEU A 50 -1.63 -6.94 0.97
C LEU A 50 -2.55 -5.75 0.72
N TYR A 51 -2.38 -5.07 -0.40
CA TYR A 51 -3.25 -3.96 -0.78
C TYR A 51 -4.69 -4.41 -1.02
N GLY A 52 -4.90 -5.51 -1.73
CA GLY A 52 -6.23 -6.10 -1.94
C GLY A 52 -6.92 -6.47 -0.62
N ALA A 53 -6.19 -7.11 0.29
CA ALA A 53 -6.68 -7.45 1.63
C ALA A 53 -7.03 -6.20 2.46
N PHE A 54 -6.21 -5.14 2.38
CA PHE A 54 -6.51 -3.85 3.03
C PHE A 54 -7.80 -3.23 2.49
N VAL A 55 -7.97 -3.15 1.17
CA VAL A 55 -9.18 -2.58 0.55
C VAL A 55 -10.43 -3.33 1.01
N GLU A 56 -10.37 -4.66 1.03
CA GLU A 56 -11.50 -5.49 1.46
C GLU A 56 -11.80 -5.31 2.96
N LEU A 57 -10.77 -5.19 3.81
CA LEU A 57 -10.95 -4.89 5.23
C LEU A 57 -11.55 -3.50 5.46
N VAL A 58 -11.10 -2.48 4.72
CA VAL A 58 -11.69 -1.14 4.80
C VAL A 58 -13.17 -1.20 4.44
N ARG A 59 -13.52 -1.84 3.33
CA ARG A 59 -14.91 -1.98 2.88
C ARG A 59 -15.82 -2.62 3.93
N ARG A 60 -15.28 -3.57 4.71
CA ARG A 60 -16.06 -4.28 5.75
C ARG A 60 -16.11 -3.55 7.09
N HIS A 61 -15.09 -2.76 7.41
CA HIS A 61 -14.90 -2.26 8.78
C HIS A 61 -14.81 -0.73 8.88
N PHE A 62 -14.93 0.04 7.79
CA PHE A 62 -14.82 1.50 7.83
C PHE A 62 -15.82 2.17 8.78
N ARG A 63 -16.98 1.55 9.04
CA ARG A 63 -17.96 2.02 10.03
C ARG A 63 -17.51 1.82 11.48
N ILE A 64 -16.63 0.83 11.73
CA ILE A 64 -16.19 0.42 13.07
C ILE A 64 -14.91 1.13 13.46
N SER A 65 -13.97 1.28 12.54
CA SER A 65 -12.68 1.89 12.81
C SER A 65 -12.19 2.76 11.66
N HIS A 66 -11.72 3.95 12.05
CA HIS A 66 -11.16 4.95 11.15
C HIS A 66 -9.64 5.06 11.26
N ASP A 67 -9.01 4.18 12.08
CA ASP A 67 -7.58 4.20 12.34
C ASP A 67 -6.82 3.17 11.50
N VAL A 68 -5.71 3.58 10.88
CA VAL A 68 -4.83 2.71 10.10
C VAL A 68 -4.24 1.57 10.96
N ALA A 69 -4.02 1.81 12.26
CA ALA A 69 -3.48 0.81 13.18
C ALA A 69 -4.40 -0.43 13.27
N PHE A 70 -5.71 -0.23 13.33
CA PHE A 70 -6.68 -1.32 13.35
C PHE A 70 -6.52 -2.27 12.14
N TYR A 71 -6.32 -1.72 10.95
CA TYR A 71 -6.13 -2.51 9.72
C TYR A 71 -4.77 -3.17 9.66
N ALA A 72 -3.73 -2.49 10.12
CA ALA A 72 -2.38 -3.03 10.19
C ALA A 72 -2.31 -4.25 11.13
N ASP A 73 -2.94 -4.17 12.29
CA ASP A 73 -3.04 -5.28 13.25
C ASP A 73 -3.76 -6.49 12.65
N LYS A 74 -4.92 -6.26 12.00
CA LYS A 74 -5.67 -7.34 11.33
C LYS A 74 -4.89 -8.01 10.19
N LEU A 75 -3.99 -7.28 9.55
CA LEU A 75 -3.14 -7.78 8.46
C LEU A 75 -1.79 -8.30 8.95
N CYS A 76 -1.54 -8.28 10.28
CA CYS A 76 -0.28 -8.72 10.90
C CYS A 76 0.95 -8.00 10.31
N VAL A 77 0.82 -6.70 10.03
CA VAL A 77 1.91 -5.85 9.53
C VAL A 77 2.04 -4.58 10.35
N THR A 78 3.17 -3.88 10.21
CA THR A 78 3.34 -2.57 10.84
C THR A 78 2.54 -1.48 10.12
N VAL A 79 2.07 -0.47 10.86
CA VAL A 79 1.38 0.71 10.30
C VAL A 79 2.23 1.39 9.22
N LYS A 80 3.53 1.50 9.46
CA LYS A 80 4.48 2.09 8.51
C LYS A 80 4.52 1.32 7.19
N TYR A 81 4.61 -0.01 7.25
CA TYR A 81 4.67 -0.84 6.05
C TYR A 81 3.35 -0.82 5.28
N LEU A 82 2.21 -0.96 5.99
CA LEU A 82 0.89 -0.85 5.36
C LEU A 82 0.71 0.51 4.66
N SER A 83 1.01 1.61 5.36
CA SER A 83 0.90 2.97 4.80
C SER A 83 1.77 3.17 3.56
N GLN A 84 2.98 2.60 3.56
CA GLN A 84 3.86 2.64 2.40
C GLN A 84 3.26 1.87 1.21
N VAL A 85 2.78 0.65 1.42
CA VAL A 85 2.19 -0.19 0.37
C VAL A 85 0.93 0.45 -0.19
N VAL A 86 0.04 0.95 0.67
CA VAL A 86 -1.20 1.62 0.23
C VAL A 86 -0.87 2.85 -0.62
N LYS A 87 0.04 3.71 -0.16
CA LYS A 87 0.45 4.91 -0.92
C LYS A 87 1.10 4.55 -2.26
N GLU A 88 1.93 3.51 -2.29
CA GLU A 88 2.60 3.03 -3.51
C GLU A 88 1.58 2.52 -4.54
N LYS A 89 0.53 1.81 -4.09
CA LYS A 89 -0.46 1.17 -4.97
C LYS A 89 -1.62 2.09 -5.37
N SER A 90 -2.12 2.91 -4.45
CA SER A 90 -3.27 3.81 -4.69
C SER A 90 -2.89 5.24 -5.03
N GLY A 91 -1.64 5.65 -4.77
CA GLY A 91 -1.22 7.05 -4.82
C GLY A 91 -1.70 7.89 -3.63
N THR A 92 -2.58 7.35 -2.79
CA THR A 92 -3.25 8.04 -1.68
C THR A 92 -2.75 7.51 -0.33
N PRO A 93 -2.49 8.36 0.68
CA PRO A 93 -2.17 7.91 2.03
C PRO A 93 -3.25 6.99 2.60
N ALA A 94 -2.84 5.96 3.38
CA ALA A 94 -3.78 4.96 3.92
C ALA A 94 -4.91 5.57 4.76
N LEU A 95 -4.62 6.58 5.57
CA LEU A 95 -5.63 7.29 6.35
C LEU A 95 -6.66 7.99 5.44
N GLU A 96 -6.19 8.70 4.44
CA GLU A 96 -7.06 9.40 3.48
C GLU A 96 -7.91 8.43 2.67
N PHE A 97 -7.36 7.26 2.33
CA PHE A 97 -8.09 6.18 1.69
C PHE A 97 -9.29 5.71 2.55
N ILE A 98 -9.06 5.48 3.85
CA ILE A 98 -10.13 5.13 4.80
C ILE A 98 -11.15 6.28 4.92
N GLU A 99 -10.68 7.52 5.05
CA GLU A 99 -11.53 8.71 5.15
C GLU A 99 -12.49 8.86 3.98
N GLN A 100 -12.08 8.49 2.76
CA GLN A 100 -12.97 8.53 1.58
C GLN A 100 -14.17 7.60 1.72
N TYR A 101 -13.99 6.40 2.29
CA TYR A 101 -15.10 5.48 2.57
C TYR A 101 -16.03 6.05 3.65
N VAL A 102 -15.45 6.51 4.75
CA VAL A 102 -16.21 7.07 5.88
C VAL A 102 -17.01 8.28 5.44
N ILE A 103 -16.40 9.23 4.73
CA ILE A 103 -17.08 10.47 4.31
C ILE A 103 -18.18 10.22 3.28
N THR A 104 -17.99 9.23 2.41
CA THR A 104 -19.03 8.83 1.44
C THR A 104 -20.27 8.33 2.17
N GLU A 105 -20.09 7.47 3.17
CA GLU A 105 -21.18 6.96 3.99
C GLU A 105 -21.82 8.08 4.83
N CYS A 106 -21.03 8.96 5.45
CA CYS A 106 -21.55 10.13 6.16
C CYS A 106 -22.50 10.97 5.28
N LYS A 107 -22.08 11.25 4.05
CA LYS A 107 -22.88 12.00 3.08
C LYS A 107 -24.17 11.24 2.72
N ALA A 108 -24.07 9.95 2.48
CA ALA A 108 -25.25 9.13 2.19
C ALA A 108 -26.26 9.15 3.35
N LEU A 109 -25.82 8.91 4.59
CA LEU A 109 -26.69 8.94 5.77
C LEU A 109 -27.32 10.31 6.01
N LEU A 110 -26.54 11.39 5.82
CA LEU A 110 -27.05 12.76 5.97
C LEU A 110 -28.18 13.11 4.99
N LEU A 111 -28.12 12.58 3.78
CA LEU A 111 -29.06 12.91 2.69
C LEU A 111 -30.22 11.93 2.58
N SER A 112 -29.97 10.62 2.80
CA SER A 112 -30.93 9.56 2.53
C SER A 112 -31.75 9.15 3.76
N THR A 113 -31.39 9.62 4.97
CA THR A 113 -32.06 9.22 6.21
C THR A 113 -32.57 10.40 7.01
N ARG A 114 -33.54 10.13 7.92
CA ARG A 114 -34.01 11.10 8.93
C ARG A 114 -33.24 11.04 10.25
N MET A 115 -32.12 10.29 10.28
CA MET A 115 -31.30 10.18 11.49
C MET A 115 -30.80 11.54 11.96
N SER A 116 -30.79 11.77 13.27
CA SER A 116 -30.15 12.96 13.84
C SER A 116 -28.63 12.90 13.61
N ILE A 117 -27.95 14.05 13.74
CA ILE A 117 -26.48 14.09 13.63
C ILE A 117 -25.82 13.22 14.69
N GLN A 118 -26.41 13.14 15.90
CA GLN A 118 -25.96 12.23 16.96
C GLN A 118 -26.10 10.77 16.54
N GLN A 119 -27.26 10.37 16.03
CA GLN A 119 -27.48 8.99 15.59
C GLN A 119 -26.53 8.57 14.48
N ILE A 120 -26.19 9.47 13.54
CA ILE A 120 -25.18 9.19 12.51
C ILE A 120 -23.78 9.04 13.14
N ALA A 121 -23.43 9.87 14.11
CA ALA A 121 -22.17 9.75 14.83
C ALA A 121 -22.06 8.38 15.55
N ASP A 122 -23.14 7.95 16.20
CA ASP A 122 -23.23 6.66 16.91
C ASP A 122 -23.15 5.48 15.91
N GLU A 123 -23.89 5.53 14.80
CA GLU A 123 -23.89 4.52 13.75
C GLU A 123 -22.50 4.31 13.13
N LEU A 124 -21.74 5.39 12.99
CA LEU A 124 -20.38 5.35 12.45
C LEU A 124 -19.29 5.27 13.55
N HIS A 125 -19.68 4.93 14.78
CA HIS A 125 -18.79 4.72 15.92
C HIS A 125 -17.85 5.89 16.23
N PHE A 126 -18.32 7.14 16.01
CA PHE A 126 -17.60 8.31 16.50
C PHE A 126 -17.81 8.47 18.02
N PRO A 127 -16.77 8.89 18.75
CA PRO A 127 -16.85 9.04 20.21
C PRO A 127 -17.94 10.03 20.68
N SER A 128 -18.30 11.00 19.83
CA SER A 128 -19.37 11.95 20.08
C SER A 128 -19.79 12.70 18.81
N GLN A 129 -20.96 13.30 18.83
CA GLN A 129 -21.42 14.21 17.78
C GLN A 129 -20.43 15.36 17.50
N SER A 130 -19.76 15.86 18.53
CA SER A 130 -18.78 16.95 18.38
C SER A 130 -17.53 16.48 17.59
N VAL A 131 -17.04 15.28 17.89
CA VAL A 131 -15.91 14.66 17.15
C VAL A 131 -16.31 14.41 15.71
N PHE A 132 -17.47 13.83 15.47
CA PHE A 132 -18.02 13.64 14.13
C PHE A 132 -18.13 14.96 13.36
N GLY A 133 -18.70 15.99 13.99
CA GLY A 133 -18.87 17.32 13.37
C GLY A 133 -17.53 17.96 12.95
N LYS A 134 -16.50 17.87 13.81
CA LYS A 134 -15.15 18.35 13.51
C LYS A 134 -14.50 17.54 12.37
N TYR A 135 -14.62 16.23 12.43
CA TYR A 135 -14.12 15.33 11.39
C TYR A 135 -14.75 15.66 10.04
N PHE A 136 -16.08 15.68 9.97
CA PHE A 136 -16.81 15.93 8.73
C PHE A 136 -16.45 17.31 8.14
N LYS A 137 -16.41 18.36 8.99
CA LYS A 137 -16.05 19.72 8.56
C LYS A 137 -14.60 19.78 8.06
N ARG A 138 -13.66 19.08 8.71
CA ARG A 138 -12.26 19.02 8.25
C ARG A 138 -12.13 18.43 6.85
N VAL A 139 -12.89 17.36 6.55
CA VAL A 139 -12.78 16.65 5.28
C VAL A 139 -13.60 17.31 4.17
N THR A 140 -14.78 17.89 4.50
CA THR A 140 -15.71 18.44 3.49
C THR A 140 -15.74 19.96 3.40
N GLY A 141 -15.14 20.65 4.36
CA GLY A 141 -15.16 22.11 4.45
C GLY A 141 -16.43 22.70 5.11
N VAL A 142 -17.49 21.90 5.31
CA VAL A 142 -18.76 22.34 5.87
C VAL A 142 -19.22 21.44 7.01
N SER A 143 -20.08 21.96 7.91
CA SER A 143 -20.63 21.14 8.99
C SER A 143 -21.66 20.11 8.45
N PRO A 144 -21.90 19.00 9.17
CA PRO A 144 -22.92 18.03 8.81
C PRO A 144 -24.32 18.66 8.66
N ARG A 145 -24.65 19.63 9.53
CA ARG A 145 -25.94 20.33 9.48
C ARG A 145 -26.06 21.21 8.24
N GLU A 146 -25.02 21.97 7.91
CA GLU A 146 -24.98 22.78 6.69
C GLU A 146 -25.05 21.91 5.44
N TYR A 147 -24.37 20.76 5.45
CA TYR A 147 -24.39 19.81 4.34
C TYR A 147 -25.79 19.25 4.09
N ARG A 148 -26.51 18.86 5.16
CA ARG A 148 -27.89 18.37 5.09
C ARG A 148 -28.86 19.43 4.54
N ASN A 149 -28.69 20.70 4.91
CA ASN A 149 -29.59 21.77 4.54
C ASN A 149 -29.35 22.35 3.13
N ARG A 150 -28.29 21.93 2.44
CA ARG A 150 -27.97 22.41 1.08
C ARG A 150 -28.74 21.68 -0.02
N MET A 151 -29.46 20.61 0.32
CA MET A 151 -30.30 19.83 -0.57
C MET A 151 -31.78 19.97 -0.18
#